data_5545941e82df5300369223ac91a83bfb
#
_entry.id   5545941e82df5300369223ac91a83bfb
#
_cell.length_a   1.000
_cell.length_b   1.000
_cell.length_c   1.000
_cell.angle_alpha   90.00
_cell.angle_beta   90.00
_cell.angle_gamma   90.00
#
_symmetry.space_group_name_H-M   'P 1'
#
loop_
_entity.id
_entity.type
_entity.pdbx_description
1 polymer ?
#
loop_
_entity_poly.entity_id
_entity_poly.type
_entity_poly.pdbx_seq_one_letter_code
_entity_poly.pdbx_strand_id
1 'polypeptide(L)'
;MSNEIPTLRDPQDRRLPRISPPCGLVIFGITGDLARKKLLPAIYDLANRGLLHPAFSLTGFARRDWSPQDFEEYVRASIEAHTRTGFNEGTWNQLRSGLRFVSGTFDDPEAYRRLADTVAELDRVRGTGGNHAFYLSIPPSYFPVVAKHLSDTGLNKRQGREWRRVIIEKPFGHNLESARELSDVISQIFDEQDVFRIDHYLGKETVQNIMAMRFANAMFEPLWKANYVDSVQITMAEDIGIGTRAGYYDGIGAARDIIQNHLLQLMALTAMEEPVHFTPEEIRAEKEKVLSAVRLPEDLAIDTARGQYASGWQGGAQVRGYLEEDGIPADSTTDTFAAIKLFVDTRRWAGVPFYLRAGKRLGKRVTEIAVIFKRSAHVPFGNSALSESAQNALVIRVQPDEGLTLKLGAKVPGTSMQVRDVTMDFAYGHAFTEDSPEAYERLILDALVGSAPLFPHQREVEASWKILDPILSFWETQGQPESYAPGTWGPQSAHDMLARDGRFWRLP
;
A
#
# COMPACT_ATOMS: atom_id res chain seq x y z
N MET A 1 12.35 -41.64 -19.87
CA MET A 1 13.45 -41.09 -19.06
C MET A 1 13.21 -39.61 -18.99
N SER A 2 12.72 -39.15 -17.85
CA SER A 2 12.44 -37.72 -17.60
C SER A 2 13.77 -36.98 -17.50
N ASN A 3 14.03 -36.07 -18.44
CA ASN A 3 15.10 -35.10 -18.32
C ASN A 3 14.72 -34.06 -17.24
N GLU A 4 14.85 -34.45 -16.00
CA GLU A 4 14.90 -33.47 -14.91
C GLU A 4 16.26 -32.79 -15.00
N ILE A 5 16.25 -31.54 -15.43
CA ILE A 5 17.40 -30.65 -15.27
C ILE A 5 17.60 -30.53 -13.75
N PRO A 6 18.74 -30.97 -13.19
CA PRO A 6 18.96 -30.84 -11.77
C PRO A 6 18.90 -29.34 -11.42
N THR A 7 17.90 -28.96 -10.65
CA THR A 7 17.85 -27.62 -10.06
C THR A 7 19.04 -27.51 -9.12
N LEU A 8 20.08 -26.79 -9.53
CA LEU A 8 21.27 -26.49 -8.74
C LEU A 8 20.96 -25.68 -7.46
N ARG A 9 19.68 -25.42 -7.19
CA ARG A 9 19.20 -24.63 -6.06
C ARG A 9 18.15 -25.42 -5.30
N ASP A 10 18.33 -25.55 -4.00
CA ASP A 10 17.28 -26.05 -3.10
C ASP A 10 16.12 -25.04 -3.10
N PRO A 11 14.90 -25.42 -3.56
CA PRO A 11 13.73 -24.54 -3.53
C PRO A 11 13.35 -24.06 -2.12
N GLN A 12 13.84 -24.74 -1.07
CA GLN A 12 13.58 -24.39 0.33
C GLN A 12 14.66 -23.51 0.95
N ASP A 13 15.77 -23.25 0.24
CA ASP A 13 16.79 -22.31 0.75
C ASP A 13 16.30 -20.87 0.69
N ARG A 14 15.81 -20.37 1.82
CA ARG A 14 15.28 -19.03 1.97
C ARG A 14 16.32 -17.90 1.80
N ARG A 15 17.60 -18.24 1.73
CA ARG A 15 18.71 -17.27 1.49
C ARG A 15 18.85 -16.93 0.02
N LEU A 16 18.29 -17.75 -0.87
CA LEU A 16 18.37 -17.52 -2.31
C LEU A 16 17.22 -16.61 -2.77
N PRO A 17 17.48 -15.69 -3.71
CA PRO A 17 16.44 -14.90 -4.32
C PRO A 17 15.34 -15.79 -4.93
N ARG A 18 14.09 -15.47 -4.68
CA ARG A 18 12.95 -16.15 -5.32
C ARG A 18 12.89 -15.73 -6.78
N ILE A 19 12.97 -16.70 -7.67
CA ILE A 19 12.80 -16.50 -9.11
C ILE A 19 11.36 -16.92 -9.47
N SER A 20 10.69 -16.15 -10.36
CA SER A 20 9.38 -16.55 -10.84
C SER A 20 9.44 -17.92 -11.55
N PRO A 21 8.39 -18.76 -11.44
CA PRO A 21 8.28 -19.92 -12.33
C PRO A 21 8.11 -19.46 -13.79
N PRO A 22 8.24 -20.39 -14.78
CA PRO A 22 7.79 -20.12 -16.14
C PRO A 22 6.34 -19.63 -16.10
N CYS A 23 6.06 -18.46 -16.69
CA CYS A 23 4.71 -17.88 -16.65
C CYS A 23 4.51 -16.76 -17.68
N GLY A 24 3.25 -16.43 -17.94
CA GLY A 24 2.82 -15.25 -18.67
C GLY A 24 2.11 -14.25 -17.78
N LEU A 25 2.32 -12.95 -18.05
CA LEU A 25 1.60 -11.85 -17.44
C LEU A 25 0.81 -11.12 -18.50
N VAL A 26 -0.50 -11.02 -18.34
CA VAL A 26 -1.39 -10.23 -19.19
C VAL A 26 -1.75 -8.95 -18.44
N ILE A 27 -1.50 -7.78 -19.04
CA ILE A 27 -1.85 -6.48 -18.41
C ILE A 27 -2.98 -5.84 -19.22
N PHE A 28 -4.16 -5.78 -18.61
CA PHE A 28 -5.27 -4.99 -19.12
C PHE A 28 -5.03 -3.52 -18.80
N GLY A 29 -5.22 -2.65 -19.81
CA GLY A 29 -4.93 -1.23 -19.68
C GLY A 29 -3.44 -0.90 -19.74
N ILE A 30 -2.66 -1.65 -20.51
CA ILE A 30 -1.20 -1.52 -20.64
C ILE A 30 -0.75 -0.12 -21.07
N THR A 31 -1.61 0.67 -21.73
CA THR A 31 -1.33 2.03 -22.17
C THR A 31 -1.59 3.11 -21.11
N GLY A 32 -2.04 2.71 -19.92
CA GLY A 32 -2.31 3.60 -18.81
C GLY A 32 -1.04 4.11 -18.11
N ASP A 33 -1.16 5.19 -17.34
CA ASP A 33 -0.05 5.82 -16.62
C ASP A 33 0.61 4.88 -15.60
N LEU A 34 -0.18 4.05 -14.91
CA LEU A 34 0.36 3.07 -13.96
C LEU A 34 1.24 2.05 -14.68
N ALA A 35 0.75 1.49 -15.78
CA ALA A 35 1.51 0.52 -16.57
C ALA A 35 2.82 1.15 -17.08
N ARG A 36 2.74 2.34 -17.67
CA ARG A 36 3.87 3.06 -18.24
C ARG A 36 4.94 3.42 -17.20
N LYS A 37 4.51 4.00 -16.06
CA LYS A 37 5.42 4.59 -15.08
C LYS A 37 5.90 3.63 -14.00
N LYS A 38 5.19 2.51 -13.81
CA LYS A 38 5.40 1.58 -12.69
C LYS A 38 5.53 0.12 -13.13
N LEU A 39 4.52 -0.45 -13.82
CA LEU A 39 4.50 -1.89 -14.06
C LEU A 39 5.56 -2.32 -15.08
N LEU A 40 5.66 -1.64 -16.22
CA LEU A 40 6.65 -1.97 -17.26
C LEU A 40 8.09 -1.81 -16.76
N PRO A 41 8.47 -0.70 -16.06
CA PRO A 41 9.77 -0.59 -15.45
C PRO A 41 10.04 -1.68 -14.40
N ALA A 42 9.08 -1.97 -13.52
CA ALA A 42 9.23 -2.99 -12.48
C ALA A 42 9.45 -4.39 -13.07
N ILE A 43 8.71 -4.76 -14.11
CA ILE A 43 8.90 -6.03 -14.83
C ILE A 43 10.30 -6.09 -15.42
N TYR A 44 10.77 -5.01 -16.04
CA TYR A 44 12.10 -4.94 -16.60
C TYR A 44 13.19 -5.03 -15.51
N ASP A 45 13.04 -4.30 -14.41
CA ASP A 45 13.99 -4.32 -13.30
C ASP A 45 14.07 -5.72 -12.67
N LEU A 46 12.94 -6.43 -12.55
CA LEU A 46 12.93 -7.85 -12.16
C LEU A 46 13.70 -8.74 -13.14
N ALA A 47 13.50 -8.53 -14.45
CA ALA A 47 14.23 -9.28 -15.48
C ALA A 47 15.74 -8.98 -15.42
N ASN A 48 16.11 -7.70 -15.27
CA ASN A 48 17.50 -7.27 -15.20
C ASN A 48 18.22 -7.77 -13.94
N ARG A 49 17.50 -7.97 -12.84
CA ARG A 49 17.98 -8.61 -11.60
C ARG A 49 18.01 -10.16 -11.71
N GLY A 50 17.56 -10.75 -12.81
CA GLY A 50 17.49 -12.21 -12.99
C GLY A 50 16.41 -12.90 -12.15
N LEU A 51 15.37 -12.18 -11.75
CA LEU A 51 14.27 -12.66 -10.91
C LEU A 51 13.05 -13.16 -11.72
N LEU A 52 13.04 -12.94 -13.04
CA LEU A 52 12.07 -13.53 -13.95
C LEU A 52 12.67 -14.72 -14.68
N HIS A 53 11.87 -15.79 -14.84
CA HIS A 53 12.28 -16.96 -15.60
C HIS A 53 12.51 -16.60 -17.08
N PRO A 54 13.49 -17.20 -17.80
CA PRO A 54 13.71 -16.92 -19.22
C PRO A 54 12.48 -17.16 -20.12
N ALA A 55 11.58 -18.05 -19.73
CA ALA A 55 10.32 -18.30 -20.43
C ALA A 55 9.22 -17.27 -20.13
N PHE A 56 9.48 -16.26 -19.29
CA PHE A 56 8.49 -15.22 -18.99
C PHE A 56 7.99 -14.54 -20.27
N SER A 57 6.69 -14.27 -20.31
CA SER A 57 6.05 -13.53 -21.41
C SER A 57 5.16 -12.42 -20.88
N LEU A 58 5.04 -11.34 -21.64
CA LEU A 58 4.21 -10.19 -21.31
C LEU A 58 3.25 -9.91 -22.46
N THR A 59 1.95 -9.94 -22.18
CA THR A 59 0.91 -9.57 -23.16
C THR A 59 0.23 -8.28 -22.71
N GLY A 60 0.27 -7.25 -23.55
CA GLY A 60 -0.48 -6.02 -23.37
C GLY A 60 -1.88 -6.14 -23.99
N PHE A 61 -2.91 -5.66 -23.26
CA PHE A 61 -4.27 -5.55 -23.77
C PHE A 61 -4.77 -4.10 -23.65
N ALA A 62 -5.13 -3.48 -24.78
CA ALA A 62 -5.66 -2.10 -24.81
C ALA A 62 -6.36 -1.80 -26.15
N ARG A 63 -7.07 -0.65 -26.18
CA ARG A 63 -7.87 -0.20 -27.36
C ARG A 63 -7.05 0.35 -28.53
N ARG A 64 -5.72 0.38 -28.43
CA ARG A 64 -4.87 0.94 -29.49
C ARG A 64 -4.79 -0.03 -30.67
N ASP A 65 -4.84 0.51 -31.87
CA ASP A 65 -4.56 -0.27 -33.06
C ASP A 65 -3.05 -0.19 -33.36
N TRP A 66 -2.29 -0.97 -32.59
CA TRP A 66 -0.83 -1.00 -32.63
C TRP A 66 -0.33 -2.25 -33.35
N SER A 67 0.67 -2.07 -34.21
CA SER A 67 1.49 -3.18 -34.67
C SER A 67 2.36 -3.74 -33.53
N PRO A 68 2.92 -4.94 -33.68
CA PRO A 68 3.89 -5.47 -32.72
C PRO A 68 5.07 -4.52 -32.49
N GLN A 69 5.53 -3.81 -33.51
CA GLN A 69 6.62 -2.84 -33.43
C GLN A 69 6.24 -1.61 -32.60
N ASP A 70 5.04 -1.05 -32.81
CA ASP A 70 4.56 0.10 -32.03
C ASP A 70 4.49 -0.26 -30.54
N PHE A 71 4.06 -1.48 -30.21
CA PHE A 71 4.02 -1.94 -28.83
C PHE A 71 5.42 -2.13 -28.24
N GLU A 72 6.34 -2.73 -28.98
CA GLU A 72 7.74 -2.87 -28.56
C GLU A 72 8.38 -1.50 -28.30
N GLU A 73 8.21 -0.53 -29.19
CA GLU A 73 8.71 0.84 -29.01
C GLU A 73 8.12 1.52 -27.78
N TYR A 74 6.81 1.37 -27.57
CA TYR A 74 6.15 1.90 -26.38
C TYR A 74 6.69 1.31 -25.09
N VAL A 75 6.86 -0.02 -25.02
CA VAL A 75 7.40 -0.71 -23.85
C VAL A 75 8.83 -0.28 -23.60
N ARG A 76 9.68 -0.24 -24.65
CA ARG A 76 11.07 0.20 -24.54
C ARG A 76 11.17 1.63 -24.01
N ALA A 77 10.44 2.57 -24.60
CA ALA A 77 10.43 3.97 -24.15
C ALA A 77 9.97 4.12 -22.71
N SER A 78 8.99 3.32 -22.28
CA SER A 78 8.51 3.32 -20.87
C SER A 78 9.58 2.84 -19.92
N ILE A 79 10.32 1.80 -20.29
CA ILE A 79 11.41 1.23 -19.49
C ILE A 79 12.58 2.22 -19.39
N GLU A 80 13.07 2.72 -20.53
CA GLU A 80 14.20 3.66 -20.59
C GLU A 80 13.95 4.93 -19.76
N ALA A 81 12.70 5.40 -19.72
CA ALA A 81 12.32 6.58 -18.96
C ALA A 81 12.20 6.37 -17.44
N HIS A 82 12.01 5.13 -16.96
CA HIS A 82 11.61 4.91 -15.57
C HIS A 82 12.31 3.73 -14.87
N THR A 83 13.18 2.96 -15.55
CA THR A 83 13.97 1.88 -14.94
C THR A 83 14.88 2.41 -13.84
N ARG A 84 15.08 1.64 -12.79
CA ARG A 84 15.97 1.94 -11.66
C ARG A 84 17.31 1.20 -11.76
N THR A 85 17.35 0.08 -12.49
CA THR A 85 18.55 -0.75 -12.62
C THR A 85 19.43 -0.38 -13.81
N GLY A 86 19.05 0.64 -14.57
CA GLY A 86 19.69 1.00 -15.83
C GLY A 86 19.27 0.09 -16.99
N PHE A 87 19.36 0.61 -18.22
CA PHE A 87 18.94 -0.14 -19.40
C PHE A 87 20.06 -1.07 -19.93
N ASN A 88 19.73 -2.33 -20.17
CA ASN A 88 20.62 -3.36 -20.72
C ASN A 88 19.97 -4.00 -21.97
N GLU A 89 20.65 -3.94 -23.10
CA GLU A 89 20.14 -4.48 -24.36
C GLU A 89 19.94 -6.00 -24.33
N GLY A 90 20.78 -6.75 -23.62
CA GLY A 90 20.62 -8.20 -23.49
C GLY A 90 19.34 -8.59 -22.78
N THR A 91 19.05 -7.94 -21.64
CA THR A 91 17.80 -8.09 -20.89
C THR A 91 16.60 -7.67 -21.72
N TRP A 92 16.70 -6.53 -22.42
CA TRP A 92 15.66 -6.06 -23.33
C TRP A 92 15.34 -7.08 -24.42
N ASN A 93 16.36 -7.61 -25.11
CA ASN A 93 16.15 -8.57 -26.20
C ASN A 93 15.52 -9.87 -25.70
N GLN A 94 15.85 -10.31 -24.48
CA GLN A 94 15.20 -11.45 -23.85
C GLN A 94 13.72 -11.17 -23.57
N LEU A 95 13.40 -10.04 -22.95
CA LEU A 95 12.03 -9.63 -22.61
C LEU A 95 11.20 -9.41 -23.89
N ARG A 96 11.77 -8.69 -24.89
CA ARG A 96 11.15 -8.39 -26.17
C ARG A 96 10.64 -9.64 -26.88
N SER A 97 11.38 -10.73 -26.86
CA SER A 97 10.99 -11.98 -27.52
C SER A 97 9.68 -12.59 -26.97
N GLY A 98 9.29 -12.24 -25.75
CA GLY A 98 8.06 -12.64 -25.08
C GLY A 98 6.94 -11.60 -25.11
N LEU A 99 7.13 -10.45 -25.79
CA LEU A 99 6.11 -9.41 -25.88
C LEU A 99 5.03 -9.76 -26.90
N ARG A 100 3.76 -9.55 -26.54
CA ARG A 100 2.62 -9.61 -27.46
C ARG A 100 1.63 -8.50 -27.14
N PHE A 101 0.89 -8.07 -28.12
CA PHE A 101 -0.16 -7.07 -27.97
C PHE A 101 -1.48 -7.56 -28.55
N VAL A 102 -2.55 -7.37 -27.78
CA VAL A 102 -3.92 -7.65 -28.23
C VAL A 102 -4.71 -6.35 -28.21
N SER A 103 -5.13 -5.91 -29.39
CA SER A 103 -6.01 -4.75 -29.55
C SER A 103 -7.45 -5.14 -29.25
N GLY A 104 -8.16 -4.36 -28.43
CA GLY A 104 -9.57 -4.54 -28.15
C GLY A 104 -10.08 -3.68 -27.00
N THR A 105 -11.40 -3.49 -26.94
CA THR A 105 -12.08 -2.90 -25.78
C THR A 105 -12.34 -3.98 -24.73
N PHE A 106 -12.61 -3.57 -23.48
CA PHE A 106 -12.79 -4.53 -22.38
C PHE A 106 -14.07 -5.35 -22.51
N ASP A 107 -15.00 -4.95 -23.36
CA ASP A 107 -16.27 -5.59 -23.68
C ASP A 107 -16.31 -6.28 -25.05
N ASP A 108 -15.18 -6.38 -25.77
CA ASP A 108 -15.08 -7.05 -27.07
C ASP A 108 -14.77 -8.57 -26.92
N PRO A 109 -15.76 -9.48 -27.10
CA PRO A 109 -15.53 -10.92 -26.97
C PRO A 109 -14.50 -11.48 -27.96
N GLU A 110 -14.37 -10.88 -29.15
CA GLU A 110 -13.38 -11.33 -30.15
C GLU A 110 -11.95 -11.02 -29.72
N ALA A 111 -11.74 -9.90 -29.00
CA ALA A 111 -10.43 -9.60 -28.44
C ALA A 111 -10.01 -10.65 -27.40
N TYR A 112 -10.93 -11.18 -26.60
CA TYR A 112 -10.61 -12.24 -25.64
C TYR A 112 -10.34 -13.60 -26.32
N ARG A 113 -10.95 -13.89 -27.46
CA ARG A 113 -10.56 -15.06 -28.26
C ARG A 113 -9.14 -14.91 -28.79
N ARG A 114 -8.81 -13.73 -29.37
CA ARG A 114 -7.43 -13.43 -29.81
C ARG A 114 -6.44 -13.48 -28.63
N LEU A 115 -6.86 -13.04 -27.44
CA LEU A 115 -6.04 -13.15 -26.23
C LEU A 115 -5.80 -14.63 -25.87
N ALA A 116 -6.82 -15.47 -25.93
CA ALA A 116 -6.69 -16.91 -25.64
C ALA A 116 -5.74 -17.60 -26.64
N ASP A 117 -5.85 -17.27 -27.92
CA ASP A 117 -4.95 -17.78 -28.97
C ASP A 117 -3.50 -17.31 -28.74
N THR A 118 -3.31 -16.04 -28.35
CA THR A 118 -2.00 -15.45 -28.04
C THR A 118 -1.36 -16.12 -26.81
N VAL A 119 -2.13 -16.34 -25.77
CA VAL A 119 -1.68 -17.06 -24.56
C VAL A 119 -1.28 -18.48 -24.89
N ALA A 120 -2.09 -19.21 -25.66
CA ALA A 120 -1.78 -20.57 -26.12
C ALA A 120 -0.55 -20.63 -27.04
N GLU A 121 -0.34 -19.62 -27.88
CA GLU A 121 0.90 -19.49 -28.68
C GLU A 121 2.13 -19.33 -27.77
N LEU A 122 2.07 -18.43 -26.79
CA LEU A 122 3.15 -18.18 -25.86
C LEU A 122 3.48 -19.42 -24.99
N ASP A 123 2.48 -20.17 -24.59
CA ASP A 123 2.68 -21.46 -23.89
C ASP A 123 3.56 -22.41 -24.71
N ARG A 124 3.33 -22.50 -26.02
CA ARG A 124 4.09 -23.38 -26.92
C ARG A 124 5.48 -22.84 -27.27
N VAL A 125 5.56 -21.53 -27.56
CA VAL A 125 6.79 -20.90 -28.08
C VAL A 125 7.77 -20.54 -26.98
N ARG A 126 7.26 -20.08 -25.81
CA ARG A 126 8.07 -19.64 -24.68
C ARG A 126 8.19 -20.69 -23.60
N GLY A 127 7.25 -21.62 -23.52
CA GLY A 127 7.22 -22.64 -22.46
C GLY A 127 6.82 -22.05 -21.11
N THR A 128 5.76 -21.24 -21.07
CA THR A 128 5.26 -20.61 -19.82
C THR A 128 4.63 -21.65 -18.86
N GLY A 129 4.51 -22.89 -19.28
CA GLY A 129 3.97 -23.99 -18.48
C GLY A 129 2.47 -23.85 -18.20
N GLY A 130 1.76 -23.05 -19.00
CA GLY A 130 0.35 -22.77 -18.77
C GLY A 130 0.07 -21.84 -17.58
N ASN A 131 1.06 -21.26 -16.95
CA ASN A 131 0.91 -20.38 -15.79
C ASN A 131 0.67 -18.94 -16.23
N HIS A 132 -0.46 -18.36 -15.84
CA HIS A 132 -0.79 -16.98 -16.25
C HIS A 132 -1.35 -16.13 -15.10
N ALA A 133 -0.85 -14.90 -15.02
CA ALA A 133 -1.41 -13.85 -14.19
C ALA A 133 -2.11 -12.79 -15.06
N PHE A 134 -3.26 -12.32 -14.63
CA PHE A 134 -4.06 -11.29 -15.28
C PHE A 134 -4.06 -10.03 -14.41
N TYR A 135 -3.38 -9.00 -14.84
CA TYR A 135 -3.26 -7.73 -14.12
C TYR A 135 -4.31 -6.74 -14.61
N LEU A 136 -5.22 -6.33 -13.73
CA LEU A 136 -6.30 -5.38 -14.06
C LEU A 136 -5.87 -3.94 -13.72
N SER A 137 -5.06 -3.32 -14.61
CA SER A 137 -4.68 -1.89 -14.54
C SER A 137 -5.72 -1.01 -15.24
N ILE A 138 -6.97 -1.16 -14.83
CA ILE A 138 -8.17 -0.57 -15.44
C ILE A 138 -9.11 0.00 -14.38
N PRO A 139 -10.08 0.86 -14.75
CA PRO A 139 -11.09 1.32 -13.80
C PRO A 139 -11.89 0.16 -13.21
N PRO A 140 -12.21 0.19 -11.90
CA PRO A 140 -12.90 -0.91 -11.20
C PRO A 140 -14.24 -1.31 -11.83
N SER A 141 -14.94 -0.38 -12.45
CA SER A 141 -16.21 -0.62 -13.15
C SER A 141 -16.10 -1.66 -14.28
N TYR A 142 -14.89 -1.90 -14.81
CA TYR A 142 -14.65 -2.92 -15.84
C TYR A 142 -14.21 -4.28 -15.28
N PHE A 143 -13.92 -4.40 -13.97
CA PHE A 143 -13.49 -5.68 -13.39
C PHE A 143 -14.49 -6.82 -13.63
N PRO A 144 -15.82 -6.63 -13.43
CA PRO A 144 -16.80 -7.67 -13.70
C PRO A 144 -16.82 -8.11 -15.17
N VAL A 145 -16.71 -7.16 -16.09
CA VAL A 145 -16.75 -7.43 -17.53
C VAL A 145 -15.52 -8.24 -17.95
N VAL A 146 -14.33 -7.80 -17.55
CA VAL A 146 -13.08 -8.52 -17.85
C VAL A 146 -13.08 -9.91 -17.23
N ALA A 147 -13.46 -10.03 -15.96
CA ALA A 147 -13.52 -11.31 -15.27
C ALA A 147 -14.47 -12.30 -15.96
N LYS A 148 -15.66 -11.83 -16.37
CA LYS A 148 -16.62 -12.63 -17.13
C LYS A 148 -16.01 -13.15 -18.45
N HIS A 149 -15.38 -12.28 -19.25
CA HIS A 149 -14.79 -12.69 -20.52
C HIS A 149 -13.60 -13.65 -20.35
N LEU A 150 -12.80 -13.50 -19.28
CA LEU A 150 -11.76 -14.48 -18.93
C LEU A 150 -12.38 -15.85 -18.64
N SER A 151 -13.53 -15.87 -17.98
CA SER A 151 -14.28 -17.13 -17.71
C SER A 151 -14.89 -17.72 -18.98
N ASP A 152 -15.53 -16.88 -19.82
CA ASP A 152 -16.19 -17.33 -21.05
C ASP A 152 -15.20 -17.95 -22.04
N THR A 153 -13.96 -17.45 -22.09
CA THR A 153 -12.87 -18.00 -22.92
C THR A 153 -12.05 -19.08 -22.26
N GLY A 154 -12.35 -19.41 -20.98
CA GLY A 154 -11.63 -20.44 -20.24
C GLY A 154 -10.22 -20.05 -19.79
N LEU A 155 -9.83 -18.78 -19.94
CA LEU A 155 -8.52 -18.27 -19.53
C LEU A 155 -8.28 -18.35 -18.02
N ASN A 156 -9.35 -18.36 -17.21
CA ASN A 156 -9.30 -18.58 -15.76
C ASN A 156 -9.17 -20.06 -15.36
N LYS A 157 -9.42 -21.01 -16.28
CA LYS A 157 -9.48 -22.45 -15.97
C LYS A 157 -8.09 -23.07 -15.96
N ARG A 158 -7.85 -23.91 -14.97
CA ARG A 158 -6.68 -24.79 -14.88
C ARG A 158 -6.98 -26.11 -15.57
N GLN A 159 -6.00 -26.68 -16.27
CA GLN A 159 -6.12 -27.99 -16.93
C GLN A 159 -5.23 -29.06 -16.30
N GLY A 160 -4.47 -28.71 -15.25
CA GLY A 160 -3.53 -29.61 -14.58
C GLY A 160 -2.93 -28.99 -13.33
N ARG A 161 -1.60 -28.89 -13.31
CA ARG A 161 -0.83 -28.30 -12.19
C ARG A 161 -0.54 -26.81 -12.36
N GLU A 162 -0.92 -26.23 -13.49
CA GLU A 162 -0.78 -24.82 -13.75
C GLU A 162 -1.66 -23.98 -12.81
N TRP A 163 -1.29 -22.72 -12.68
CA TRP A 163 -2.05 -21.75 -11.90
C TRP A 163 -2.59 -20.61 -12.78
N ARG A 164 -3.70 -20.04 -12.34
CA ARG A 164 -4.32 -18.84 -12.92
C ARG A 164 -4.55 -17.85 -11.80
N ARG A 165 -4.00 -16.64 -11.91
CA ARG A 165 -4.07 -15.60 -10.89
C ARG A 165 -4.60 -14.32 -11.45
N VAL A 166 -5.34 -13.57 -10.64
CA VAL A 166 -5.77 -12.20 -10.97
C VAL A 166 -5.15 -11.22 -9.99
N ILE A 167 -4.61 -10.13 -10.54
CA ILE A 167 -4.01 -9.03 -9.77
C ILE A 167 -4.89 -7.81 -9.97
N ILE A 168 -5.38 -7.24 -8.88
CA ILE A 168 -6.39 -6.19 -8.87
C ILE A 168 -5.83 -4.97 -8.13
N GLU A 169 -5.95 -3.79 -8.76
CA GLU A 169 -5.61 -2.51 -8.16
C GLU A 169 -6.75 -1.95 -7.29
N LYS A 170 -6.38 -1.11 -6.31
CA LYS A 170 -7.36 -0.31 -5.60
C LYS A 170 -8.09 0.69 -6.54
N PRO A 171 -9.30 1.12 -6.20
CA PRO A 171 -10.09 0.85 -5.00
C PRO A 171 -10.85 -0.47 -5.06
N PHE A 172 -10.99 -1.12 -3.90
CA PHE A 172 -11.80 -2.34 -3.72
C PHE A 172 -13.19 -1.94 -3.18
N GLY A 173 -14.03 -1.43 -4.08
CA GLY A 173 -15.28 -0.78 -3.71
C GLY A 173 -15.10 0.66 -3.21
N HIS A 174 -16.23 1.33 -2.94
CA HIS A 174 -16.31 2.68 -2.35
C HIS A 174 -17.06 2.68 -1.02
N ASN A 175 -17.66 1.56 -0.64
CA ASN A 175 -18.28 1.22 0.64
C ASN A 175 -18.29 -0.30 0.80
N LEU A 176 -18.78 -0.82 1.93
CA LEU A 176 -18.85 -2.25 2.23
C LEU A 176 -19.68 -3.04 1.20
N GLU A 177 -20.82 -2.48 0.76
CA GLU A 177 -21.73 -3.14 -0.18
C GLU A 177 -21.03 -3.36 -1.52
N SER A 178 -20.49 -2.31 -2.13
CA SER A 178 -19.77 -2.40 -3.42
C SER A 178 -18.49 -3.23 -3.34
N ALA A 179 -17.83 -3.26 -2.18
CA ALA A 179 -16.68 -4.14 -1.97
C ALA A 179 -17.08 -5.62 -1.97
N ARG A 180 -18.22 -5.95 -1.38
CA ARG A 180 -18.80 -7.31 -1.42
C ARG A 180 -19.24 -7.70 -2.82
N GLU A 181 -19.98 -6.82 -3.51
CA GLU A 181 -20.40 -7.05 -4.90
C GLU A 181 -19.20 -7.36 -5.81
N LEU A 182 -18.14 -6.54 -5.72
CA LEU A 182 -16.91 -6.78 -6.47
C LEU A 182 -16.29 -8.13 -6.12
N SER A 183 -16.24 -8.44 -4.84
CA SER A 183 -15.66 -9.70 -4.36
C SER A 183 -16.46 -10.91 -4.81
N ASP A 184 -17.78 -10.82 -4.76
CA ASP A 184 -18.69 -11.90 -5.19
C ASP A 184 -18.50 -12.20 -6.69
N VAL A 185 -18.36 -11.17 -7.51
CA VAL A 185 -18.08 -11.34 -8.95
C VAL A 185 -16.72 -12.02 -9.17
N ILE A 186 -15.68 -11.60 -8.47
CA ILE A 186 -14.34 -12.17 -8.63
C ILE A 186 -14.28 -13.60 -8.12
N SER A 187 -14.94 -13.90 -6.97
CA SER A 187 -14.93 -15.22 -6.35
C SER A 187 -15.67 -16.30 -7.15
N GLN A 188 -16.59 -15.91 -8.05
CA GLN A 188 -17.23 -16.83 -8.99
C GLN A 188 -16.27 -17.31 -10.09
N ILE A 189 -15.15 -16.63 -10.28
CA ILE A 189 -14.24 -16.83 -11.41
C ILE A 189 -12.85 -17.30 -10.95
N PHE A 190 -12.37 -16.77 -9.83
CA PHE A 190 -11.07 -17.11 -9.23
C PHE A 190 -11.24 -17.48 -7.76
N ASP A 191 -10.54 -18.54 -7.33
CA ASP A 191 -10.43 -18.86 -5.91
C ASP A 191 -9.70 -17.72 -5.17
N GLU A 192 -10.09 -17.42 -3.94
CA GLU A 192 -9.50 -16.30 -3.17
C GLU A 192 -7.96 -16.38 -3.04
N GLN A 193 -7.40 -17.58 -2.99
CA GLN A 193 -5.94 -17.80 -2.95
C GLN A 193 -5.22 -17.36 -4.22
N ASP A 194 -5.95 -17.19 -5.33
CA ASP A 194 -5.45 -16.75 -6.63
C ASP A 194 -5.75 -15.26 -6.92
N VAL A 195 -6.37 -14.56 -5.96
CA VAL A 195 -6.69 -13.13 -6.06
C VAL A 195 -5.66 -12.32 -5.28
N PHE A 196 -4.92 -11.47 -5.98
CA PHE A 196 -3.87 -10.63 -5.45
C PHE A 196 -4.32 -9.16 -5.48
N ARG A 197 -4.83 -8.65 -4.36
CA ARG A 197 -5.25 -7.25 -4.22
C ARG A 197 -4.05 -6.40 -3.88
N ILE A 198 -3.73 -5.41 -4.73
CA ILE A 198 -2.57 -4.54 -4.56
C ILE A 198 -2.86 -3.45 -3.53
N ASP A 199 -2.14 -3.51 -2.42
CA ASP A 199 -1.81 -2.34 -1.60
C ASP A 199 -0.30 -2.10 -1.67
N HIS A 200 0.11 -1.11 -2.46
CA HIS A 200 1.52 -0.87 -2.75
C HIS A 200 2.34 -0.46 -1.50
N TYR A 201 1.69 -0.03 -0.41
CA TYR A 201 2.37 0.22 0.87
C TYR A 201 2.88 -1.06 1.51
N LEU A 202 2.15 -2.15 1.39
CA LEU A 202 2.58 -3.46 1.92
C LEU A 202 3.82 -4.01 1.19
N GLY A 203 4.04 -3.57 -0.06
CA GLY A 203 5.26 -3.93 -0.82
C GLY A 203 6.53 -3.18 -0.38
N LYS A 204 6.42 -2.16 0.48
CA LYS A 204 7.59 -1.39 0.94
C LYS A 204 8.39 -2.17 1.99
N GLU A 205 9.73 -2.16 1.86
CA GLU A 205 10.64 -2.84 2.80
C GLU A 205 10.45 -2.36 4.24
N THR A 206 10.27 -1.06 4.44
CA THR A 206 10.03 -0.47 5.76
C THR A 206 8.74 -0.92 6.41
N VAL A 207 7.70 -1.20 5.63
CA VAL A 207 6.44 -1.75 6.15
C VAL A 207 6.64 -3.20 6.58
N GLN A 208 7.33 -4.01 5.78
CA GLN A 208 7.69 -5.39 6.14
C GLN A 208 8.59 -5.44 7.37
N ASN A 209 9.48 -4.45 7.50
CA ASN A 209 10.37 -4.34 8.66
C ASN A 209 9.64 -4.13 10.00
N ILE A 210 8.39 -3.69 10.00
CA ILE A 210 7.57 -3.63 11.24
C ILE A 210 7.56 -5.00 11.91
N MET A 211 7.35 -6.06 11.13
CA MET A 211 7.33 -7.43 11.64
C MET A 211 8.73 -7.88 12.11
N ALA A 212 9.78 -7.61 11.33
CA ALA A 212 11.14 -7.93 11.71
C ALA A 212 11.57 -7.19 12.99
N MET A 213 11.28 -5.89 13.07
CA MET A 213 11.57 -5.08 14.26
C MET A 213 10.85 -5.63 15.48
N ARG A 214 9.56 -5.97 15.38
CA ARG A 214 8.77 -6.45 16.49
C ARG A 214 9.18 -7.87 16.93
N PHE A 215 9.30 -8.79 15.99
CA PHE A 215 9.38 -10.23 16.30
C PHE A 215 10.81 -10.77 16.36
N ALA A 216 11.78 -10.09 15.73
CA ALA A 216 13.18 -10.52 15.82
C ALA A 216 13.97 -9.83 16.97
N ASN A 217 13.36 -8.88 17.70
CA ASN A 217 14.06 -8.11 18.73
C ASN A 217 13.35 -8.22 20.08
N ALA A 218 13.88 -9.05 20.95
CA ALA A 218 13.33 -9.34 22.27
C ALA A 218 13.08 -8.09 23.16
N MET A 219 13.75 -6.98 22.89
CA MET A 219 13.59 -5.74 23.67
C MET A 219 12.26 -5.01 23.39
N PHE A 220 11.66 -5.19 22.21
CA PHE A 220 10.44 -4.45 21.85
C PHE A 220 9.16 -5.16 22.31
N GLU A 221 9.08 -6.48 22.22
CA GLU A 221 7.85 -7.22 22.52
C GLU A 221 7.29 -6.96 23.93
N PRO A 222 8.10 -6.92 25.03
CA PRO A 222 7.59 -6.59 26.35
C PRO A 222 6.96 -5.20 26.44
N LEU A 223 7.44 -4.24 25.65
CA LEU A 223 7.01 -2.85 25.64
C LEU A 223 5.80 -2.60 24.71
N TRP A 224 5.51 -3.52 23.80
CA TRP A 224 4.53 -3.35 22.71
C TRP A 224 3.10 -3.69 23.17
N LYS A 225 2.64 -3.03 24.22
CA LYS A 225 1.32 -3.27 24.83
C LYS A 225 0.83 -2.11 25.69
N ALA A 226 -0.44 -2.13 26.06
CA ALA A 226 -1.14 -1.12 26.83
C ALA A 226 -0.47 -0.75 28.17
N ASN A 227 0.36 -1.64 28.73
CA ASN A 227 1.09 -1.34 29.96
C ASN A 227 2.11 -0.19 29.75
N TYR A 228 2.71 -0.07 28.59
CA TYR A 228 3.81 0.86 28.30
C TYR A 228 3.46 1.88 27.21
N VAL A 229 2.61 1.51 26.25
CA VAL A 229 2.20 2.40 25.16
C VAL A 229 1.08 3.32 25.65
N ASP A 230 1.23 4.61 25.40
CA ASP A 230 0.23 5.65 25.66
C ASP A 230 -0.72 5.81 24.47
N SER A 231 -0.16 5.88 23.28
CA SER A 231 -0.93 6.02 22.05
C SER A 231 -0.11 5.58 20.84
N VAL A 232 -0.79 5.31 19.73
CA VAL A 232 -0.18 5.07 18.43
C VAL A 232 -0.70 6.12 17.45
N GLN A 233 0.19 6.76 16.70
CA GLN A 233 -0.16 7.77 15.70
C GLN A 233 0.34 7.31 14.33
N ILE A 234 -0.55 7.21 13.36
CA ILE A 234 -0.20 6.82 11.98
C ILE A 234 -0.54 7.99 11.06
N THR A 235 0.48 8.56 10.44
CA THR A 235 0.35 9.74 9.58
C THR A 235 0.75 9.41 8.16
N MET A 236 -0.11 9.78 7.20
CA MET A 236 0.24 9.86 5.78
C MET A 236 -0.08 11.26 5.27
N ALA A 237 0.95 12.08 5.12
CA ALA A 237 0.86 13.46 4.69
C ALA A 237 1.46 13.63 3.29
N GLU A 238 0.78 14.39 2.45
CA GLU A 238 1.25 14.82 1.14
C GLU A 238 1.33 16.35 1.12
N ASP A 239 2.42 16.89 0.60
CA ASP A 239 2.64 18.34 0.43
C ASP A 239 2.07 18.88 -0.89
N ILE A 240 1.51 18.02 -1.72
CA ILE A 240 0.89 18.36 -3.01
C ILE A 240 -0.65 18.35 -2.90
N GLY A 241 -1.31 19.08 -3.82
CA GLY A 241 -2.76 19.02 -4.02
C GLY A 241 -3.19 17.85 -4.92
N ILE A 242 -4.41 17.89 -5.43
CA ILE A 242 -4.97 16.85 -6.31
C ILE A 242 -4.40 16.91 -7.74
N GLY A 243 -3.86 18.07 -8.17
CA GLY A 243 -3.32 18.28 -9.51
C GLY A 243 -4.38 18.00 -10.60
N THR A 244 -4.02 17.23 -11.61
CA THR A 244 -4.91 16.88 -12.74
C THR A 244 -5.90 15.75 -12.44
N ARG A 245 -6.04 15.33 -11.16
CA ARG A 245 -6.83 14.16 -10.78
C ARG A 245 -8.23 14.48 -10.24
N ALA A 246 -8.77 15.67 -10.54
CA ALA A 246 -10.08 16.11 -10.04
C ALA A 246 -11.18 15.06 -10.28
N GLY A 247 -11.33 14.57 -11.51
CA GLY A 247 -12.34 13.58 -11.86
C GLY A 247 -12.20 12.21 -11.21
N TYR A 248 -11.02 11.92 -10.62
CA TYR A 248 -10.81 10.71 -9.83
C TYR A 248 -11.01 10.98 -8.33
N TYR A 249 -10.51 12.12 -7.85
CA TYR A 249 -10.42 12.39 -6.41
C TYR A 249 -11.74 12.88 -5.81
N ASP A 250 -12.50 13.65 -6.58
CA ASP A 250 -13.79 14.15 -6.12
C ASP A 250 -14.78 13.00 -5.92
N GLY A 251 -15.44 12.97 -4.79
CA GLY A 251 -16.27 11.86 -4.33
C GLY A 251 -15.51 10.71 -3.64
N ILE A 252 -14.16 10.63 -3.75
CA ILE A 252 -13.37 9.62 -3.05
C ILE A 252 -12.88 10.18 -1.70
N GLY A 253 -12.09 11.23 -1.72
CA GLY A 253 -11.55 11.88 -0.52
C GLY A 253 -10.39 11.13 0.14
N ALA A 254 -9.76 11.78 1.14
CA ALA A 254 -8.61 11.25 1.85
C ALA A 254 -8.93 10.01 2.67
N ALA A 255 -10.13 9.92 3.22
CA ALA A 255 -10.53 8.78 4.03
C ALA A 255 -10.61 7.48 3.21
N ARG A 256 -11.29 7.51 2.06
CA ARG A 256 -11.40 6.34 1.18
C ARG A 256 -10.09 6.04 0.46
N ASP A 257 -9.38 7.09 -0.01
CA ASP A 257 -8.14 6.89 -0.78
C ASP A 257 -6.99 6.34 0.07
N ILE A 258 -6.92 6.72 1.36
CA ILE A 258 -5.74 6.46 2.20
C ILE A 258 -6.06 5.68 3.47
N ILE A 259 -7.06 6.10 4.26
CA ILE A 259 -7.31 5.50 5.59
C ILE A 259 -7.86 4.09 5.43
N GLN A 260 -8.86 3.90 4.57
CA GLN A 260 -9.55 2.63 4.35
C GLN A 260 -8.61 1.47 4.00
N ASN A 261 -7.52 1.76 3.34
CA ASN A 261 -6.56 0.79 2.85
C ASN A 261 -5.22 0.91 3.60
N HIS A 262 -4.34 1.79 3.15
CA HIS A 262 -2.96 1.87 3.64
C HIS A 262 -2.86 2.05 5.16
N LEU A 263 -3.61 3.00 5.77
CA LEU A 263 -3.44 3.26 7.20
C LEU A 263 -4.04 2.15 8.08
N LEU A 264 -5.16 1.55 7.69
CA LEU A 264 -5.72 0.41 8.42
C LEU A 264 -4.82 -0.83 8.29
N GLN A 265 -4.16 -1.04 7.15
CA GLN A 265 -3.16 -2.10 6.99
C GLN A 265 -1.91 -1.84 7.85
N LEU A 266 -1.39 -0.61 7.88
CA LEU A 266 -0.28 -0.23 8.76
C LEU A 266 -0.65 -0.40 10.24
N MET A 267 -1.88 -0.03 10.60
CA MET A 267 -2.41 -0.25 11.95
C MET A 267 -2.49 -1.75 12.28
N ALA A 268 -2.98 -2.56 11.36
CA ALA A 268 -3.08 -4.01 11.56
C ALA A 268 -1.70 -4.65 11.80
N LEU A 269 -0.69 -4.33 10.96
CA LEU A 269 0.69 -4.80 11.14
C LEU A 269 1.33 -4.31 12.45
N THR A 270 0.99 -3.09 12.87
CA THR A 270 1.48 -2.52 14.13
C THR A 270 0.85 -3.21 15.34
N ALA A 271 -0.42 -3.57 15.25
CA ALA A 271 -1.21 -4.04 16.40
C ALA A 271 -1.32 -5.57 16.49
N MET A 272 -1.02 -6.34 15.43
CA MET A 272 -1.20 -7.79 15.38
C MET A 272 -0.37 -8.53 16.42
N GLU A 273 -0.78 -9.72 16.79
CA GLU A 273 0.06 -10.66 17.57
C GLU A 273 1.13 -11.29 16.66
N GLU A 274 2.14 -11.88 17.28
CA GLU A 274 3.14 -12.66 16.56
C GLU A 274 2.50 -13.91 15.94
N PRO A 275 2.59 -14.11 14.61
CA PRO A 275 2.09 -15.33 13.99
C PRO A 275 2.95 -16.53 14.42
N VAL A 276 2.35 -17.71 14.60
CA VAL A 276 3.07 -18.95 15.00
C VAL A 276 4.09 -19.33 13.94
N HIS A 277 3.74 -19.19 12.66
CA HIS A 277 4.66 -19.37 11.54
C HIS A 277 4.56 -18.15 10.62
N PHE A 278 5.66 -17.82 9.98
CA PHE A 278 5.68 -16.71 9.05
C PHE A 278 5.15 -17.13 7.66
N THR A 279 3.87 -17.50 7.64
CA THR A 279 3.12 -17.86 6.41
C THR A 279 2.10 -16.79 6.05
N PRO A 280 1.70 -16.70 4.77
CA PRO A 280 0.67 -15.76 4.34
C PRO A 280 -0.63 -15.89 5.12
N GLU A 281 -1.07 -17.12 5.37
CA GLU A 281 -2.33 -17.43 6.05
C GLU A 281 -2.32 -16.94 7.50
N GLU A 282 -1.24 -17.19 8.22
CA GLU A 282 -1.12 -16.79 9.64
C GLU A 282 -0.96 -15.28 9.79
N ILE A 283 -0.16 -14.63 8.93
CA ILE A 283 -0.02 -13.17 8.94
C ILE A 283 -1.37 -12.50 8.66
N ARG A 284 -2.13 -13.00 7.66
CA ARG A 284 -3.48 -12.52 7.36
C ARG A 284 -4.44 -12.72 8.53
N ALA A 285 -4.41 -13.90 9.15
CA ALA A 285 -5.26 -14.21 10.29
C ALA A 285 -5.02 -13.24 11.47
N GLU A 286 -3.76 -12.90 11.75
CA GLU A 286 -3.44 -11.94 12.80
C GLU A 286 -3.89 -10.52 12.44
N LYS A 287 -3.75 -10.09 11.18
CA LYS A 287 -4.29 -8.79 10.72
C LYS A 287 -5.82 -8.74 10.79
N GLU A 288 -6.50 -9.80 10.35
CA GLU A 288 -7.96 -9.92 10.43
C GLU A 288 -8.47 -9.81 11.88
N LYS A 289 -7.76 -10.42 12.85
CA LYS A 289 -8.09 -10.29 14.28
C LYS A 289 -8.04 -8.84 14.73
N VAL A 290 -6.99 -8.09 14.35
CA VAL A 290 -6.89 -6.67 14.68
C VAL A 290 -8.04 -5.89 14.09
N LEU A 291 -8.26 -5.97 12.77
CA LEU A 291 -9.31 -5.22 12.08
C LEU A 291 -10.71 -5.56 12.61
N SER A 292 -10.95 -6.82 12.98
CA SER A 292 -12.23 -7.25 13.56
C SER A 292 -12.41 -6.79 15.01
N ALA A 293 -11.32 -6.50 15.72
CA ALA A 293 -11.33 -5.99 17.08
C ALA A 293 -11.33 -4.45 17.15
N VAL A 294 -11.36 -3.77 16.01
CA VAL A 294 -11.43 -2.31 16.00
C VAL A 294 -12.79 -1.86 16.50
N ARG A 295 -12.76 -0.98 17.49
CA ARG A 295 -13.93 -0.28 18.02
C ARG A 295 -13.84 1.21 17.65
N LEU A 296 -14.95 1.71 17.11
CA LEU A 296 -15.13 3.13 16.87
C LEU A 296 -15.28 3.88 18.21
N PRO A 297 -14.93 5.16 18.26
CA PRO A 297 -15.23 5.99 19.41
C PRO A 297 -16.75 6.15 19.58
N GLU A 298 -17.17 6.52 20.80
CA GLU A 298 -18.59 6.72 21.12
C GLU A 298 -19.17 7.98 20.43
N ASP A 299 -18.35 9.01 20.28
CA ASP A 299 -18.77 10.29 19.66
C ASP A 299 -17.90 10.60 18.43
N LEU A 300 -18.44 10.35 17.26
CA LEU A 300 -17.78 10.61 15.98
C LEU A 300 -17.59 12.12 15.72
N ALA A 301 -18.37 13.01 16.35
CA ALA A 301 -18.24 14.45 16.13
C ALA A 301 -16.96 15.03 16.76
N ILE A 302 -16.49 14.44 17.85
CA ILE A 302 -15.31 14.92 18.56
C ILE A 302 -14.06 14.05 18.34
N ASP A 303 -14.25 12.81 17.94
CA ASP A 303 -13.19 11.82 17.77
C ASP A 303 -12.90 11.50 16.29
N THR A 304 -13.48 12.28 15.37
CA THR A 304 -13.11 12.32 13.96
C THR A 304 -13.01 13.76 13.46
N ALA A 305 -12.22 13.98 12.42
CA ALA A 305 -12.09 15.28 11.78
C ALA A 305 -11.92 15.11 10.27
N ARG A 306 -12.56 15.99 9.48
CA ARG A 306 -12.34 16.08 8.04
C ARG A 306 -12.13 17.52 7.62
N GLY A 307 -11.35 17.73 6.57
CA GLY A 307 -11.03 19.07 6.12
C GLY A 307 -10.81 19.19 4.62
N GLN A 308 -10.85 20.44 4.13
CA GLN A 308 -10.46 20.79 2.78
C GLN A 308 -9.38 21.87 2.81
N TYR A 309 -8.31 21.73 2.00
CA TYR A 309 -7.28 22.75 1.93
C TYR A 309 -7.82 24.01 1.24
N ALA A 310 -7.53 25.16 1.86
CA ALA A 310 -7.83 26.49 1.31
C ALA A 310 -6.74 26.94 0.32
N SER A 311 -7.00 28.05 -0.39
CA SER A 311 -5.96 28.79 -1.09
C SER A 311 -4.99 29.44 -0.10
N GLY A 312 -3.74 29.60 -0.50
CA GLY A 312 -2.72 30.21 0.37
C GLY A 312 -1.32 30.12 -0.22
N TRP A 313 -0.32 30.10 0.65
CA TRP A 313 1.09 30.01 0.28
C TRP A 313 1.70 28.70 0.79
N GLN A 314 2.42 27.98 -0.09
CA GLN A 314 3.16 26.78 0.27
C GLN A 314 4.44 26.68 -0.57
N GLY A 315 5.57 26.41 0.08
CA GLY A 315 6.86 26.30 -0.62
C GLY A 315 7.29 27.57 -1.37
N GLY A 316 6.84 28.74 -0.92
CA GLY A 316 7.16 30.03 -1.57
C GLY A 316 6.28 30.37 -2.78
N ALA A 317 5.25 29.58 -3.08
CA ALA A 317 4.32 29.82 -4.17
C ALA A 317 2.87 29.91 -3.68
N GLN A 318 2.05 30.68 -4.39
CA GLN A 318 0.61 30.70 -4.17
C GLN A 318 -0.01 29.40 -4.71
N VAL A 319 -0.87 28.78 -3.94
CA VAL A 319 -1.57 27.55 -4.29
C VAL A 319 -3.08 27.73 -4.19
N ARG A 320 -3.82 27.07 -5.08
CA ARG A 320 -5.28 27.09 -5.08
C ARG A 320 -5.84 26.25 -3.92
N GLY A 321 -7.00 26.65 -3.43
CA GLY A 321 -7.83 25.84 -2.57
C GLY A 321 -8.49 24.69 -3.32
N TYR A 322 -8.98 23.69 -2.60
CA TYR A 322 -9.59 22.51 -3.21
C TYR A 322 -10.75 22.85 -4.14
N LEU A 323 -11.67 23.72 -3.68
CA LEU A 323 -12.83 24.15 -4.46
C LEU A 323 -12.45 25.09 -5.65
N GLU A 324 -11.22 25.53 -5.72
CA GLU A 324 -10.67 26.35 -6.82
C GLU A 324 -9.90 25.50 -7.85
N GLU A 325 -9.70 24.22 -7.61
CA GLU A 325 -9.02 23.32 -8.54
C GLU A 325 -9.91 23.03 -9.76
N ASP A 326 -9.28 22.92 -10.92
CA ASP A 326 -10.00 22.72 -12.18
C ASP A 326 -10.78 21.40 -12.16
N GLY A 327 -12.09 21.46 -12.42
CA GLY A 327 -12.97 20.29 -12.48
C GLY A 327 -13.58 19.87 -11.14
N ILE A 328 -13.39 20.65 -10.06
CA ILE A 328 -14.05 20.42 -8.78
C ILE A 328 -15.34 21.26 -8.70
N PRO A 329 -16.49 20.66 -8.34
CA PRO A 329 -17.72 21.40 -8.05
C PRO A 329 -17.53 22.37 -6.88
N ALA A 330 -18.09 23.58 -6.99
CA ALA A 330 -17.96 24.61 -5.95
C ALA A 330 -18.62 24.23 -4.61
N ASP A 331 -19.53 23.27 -4.62
CA ASP A 331 -20.24 22.71 -3.46
C ASP A 331 -19.71 21.33 -3.02
N SER A 332 -18.59 20.88 -3.59
CA SER A 332 -18.01 19.59 -3.22
C SER A 332 -17.71 19.49 -1.72
N THR A 333 -18.17 18.41 -1.12
CA THR A 333 -17.92 18.07 0.29
C THR A 333 -16.83 17.01 0.45
N THR A 334 -16.08 16.71 -0.60
CA THR A 334 -15.01 15.72 -0.58
C THR A 334 -13.88 16.17 0.36
N ASP A 335 -13.50 15.29 1.26
CA ASP A 335 -12.41 15.55 2.20
C ASP A 335 -11.03 15.46 1.54
N THR A 336 -10.17 16.45 1.78
CA THR A 336 -8.75 16.39 1.40
C THR A 336 -7.84 16.13 2.60
N PHE A 337 -8.44 16.07 3.78
CA PHE A 337 -7.86 15.67 5.05
C PHE A 337 -8.88 14.87 5.85
N ALA A 338 -8.43 13.80 6.47
CA ALA A 338 -9.21 13.00 7.39
C ALA A 338 -8.35 12.60 8.61
N ALA A 339 -8.93 12.66 9.80
CA ALA A 339 -8.32 12.10 11.01
C ALA A 339 -9.37 11.35 11.82
N ILE A 340 -8.97 10.21 12.39
CA ILE A 340 -9.88 9.29 13.08
C ILE A 340 -9.15 8.73 14.31
N LYS A 341 -9.83 8.70 15.45
CA LYS A 341 -9.41 7.99 16.66
C LYS A 341 -10.09 6.64 16.70
N LEU A 342 -9.33 5.57 16.88
CA LEU A 342 -9.81 4.19 16.93
C LEU A 342 -9.25 3.50 18.18
N PHE A 343 -9.88 2.38 18.55
CA PHE A 343 -9.39 1.50 19.62
C PHE A 343 -9.33 0.07 19.09
N VAL A 344 -8.42 -0.73 19.63
CA VAL A 344 -8.31 -2.17 19.33
C VAL A 344 -8.63 -2.93 20.60
N ASP A 345 -9.81 -3.55 20.66
CA ASP A 345 -10.34 -4.22 21.84
C ASP A 345 -9.71 -5.62 22.00
N THR A 346 -8.41 -5.64 22.22
CA THR A 346 -7.62 -6.82 22.57
C THR A 346 -6.94 -6.60 23.92
N ARG A 347 -6.52 -7.67 24.58
CA ARG A 347 -5.79 -7.56 25.83
C ARG A 347 -4.48 -6.74 25.69
N ARG A 348 -3.84 -6.80 24.55
CA ARG A 348 -2.61 -6.06 24.24
C ARG A 348 -2.85 -4.55 24.20
N TRP A 349 -3.97 -4.11 23.62
CA TRP A 349 -4.21 -2.71 23.28
C TRP A 349 -5.36 -2.06 24.05
N ALA A 350 -5.93 -2.75 25.04
CA ALA A 350 -7.07 -2.23 25.82
C ALA A 350 -6.79 -0.82 26.36
N GLY A 351 -7.61 0.15 25.93
CA GLY A 351 -7.51 1.55 26.34
C GLY A 351 -6.44 2.40 25.65
N VAL A 352 -5.67 1.84 24.69
CA VAL A 352 -4.70 2.59 23.88
C VAL A 352 -5.41 3.16 22.66
N PRO A 353 -5.46 4.48 22.46
CA PRO A 353 -5.99 5.08 21.24
C PRO A 353 -5.00 4.96 20.09
N PHE A 354 -5.53 4.67 18.92
CA PHE A 354 -4.86 4.74 17.63
C PHE A 354 -5.39 5.95 16.87
N TYR A 355 -4.53 6.92 16.60
CA TYR A 355 -4.86 8.12 15.84
C TYR A 355 -4.32 7.98 14.43
N LEU A 356 -5.21 7.94 13.45
CA LEU A 356 -4.88 7.86 12.03
C LEU A 356 -5.17 9.21 11.39
N ARG A 357 -4.24 9.75 10.60
CA ARG A 357 -4.51 10.93 9.76
C ARG A 357 -3.90 10.82 8.39
N ALA A 358 -4.63 11.32 7.40
CA ALA A 358 -4.16 11.45 6.03
C ALA A 358 -4.59 12.83 5.48
N GLY A 359 -3.78 13.43 4.61
CA GLY A 359 -4.18 14.68 3.99
C GLY A 359 -3.22 15.19 2.93
N LYS A 360 -3.75 16.11 2.10
CA LYS A 360 -3.03 16.80 1.03
C LYS A 360 -2.69 18.23 1.44
N ARG A 361 -1.75 18.87 0.74
CA ARG A 361 -1.27 20.25 1.06
C ARG A 361 -0.83 20.39 2.52
N LEU A 362 -0.37 19.30 3.15
CA LEU A 362 0.19 19.37 4.50
C LEU A 362 1.62 19.89 4.49
N GLY A 363 2.18 20.11 5.67
CA GLY A 363 3.48 20.77 5.82
C GLY A 363 4.67 20.05 5.20
N LYS A 364 4.57 18.72 5.03
CA LYS A 364 5.64 17.87 4.52
C LYS A 364 5.07 16.55 3.98
N ARG A 365 5.70 16.02 2.93
CA ARG A 365 5.41 14.65 2.49
C ARG A 365 6.06 13.66 3.45
N VAL A 366 5.24 12.85 4.13
CA VAL A 366 5.72 11.84 5.06
C VAL A 366 4.70 10.74 5.30
N THR A 367 5.18 9.52 5.46
CA THR A 367 4.39 8.43 6.05
C THR A 367 5.19 7.84 7.21
N GLU A 368 4.58 7.85 8.39
CA GLU A 368 5.22 7.32 9.60
C GLU A 368 4.21 6.70 10.56
N ILE A 369 4.72 5.78 11.39
CA ILE A 369 4.02 5.21 12.54
C ILE A 369 4.81 5.61 13.78
N ALA A 370 4.18 6.33 14.69
CA ALA A 370 4.77 6.73 15.96
C ALA A 370 4.09 5.99 17.11
N VAL A 371 4.84 5.15 17.79
CA VAL A 371 4.44 4.51 19.05
C VAL A 371 4.93 5.38 20.19
N ILE A 372 4.00 6.03 20.86
CA ILE A 372 4.27 6.94 22.00
C ILE A 372 4.17 6.15 23.28
N PHE A 373 5.23 6.15 24.07
CA PHE A 373 5.25 5.43 25.34
C PHE A 373 4.72 6.30 26.48
N LYS A 374 4.20 5.66 27.51
CA LYS A 374 3.76 6.33 28.74
C LYS A 374 4.93 7.06 29.40
N ARG A 375 4.64 8.15 30.03
CA ARG A 375 5.62 8.87 30.85
C ARG A 375 6.08 7.98 32.04
N SER A 376 7.32 8.16 32.45
CA SER A 376 7.79 7.54 33.67
C SER A 376 6.92 7.98 34.86
N ALA A 377 6.44 7.03 35.66
CA ALA A 377 5.57 7.31 36.81
C ALA A 377 6.30 8.10 37.90
N HIS A 378 7.62 7.98 37.96
CA HIS A 378 8.46 8.69 38.91
C HIS A 378 9.82 9.02 38.30
N VAL A 379 10.30 10.24 38.57
CA VAL A 379 11.62 10.69 38.14
C VAL A 379 12.35 11.25 39.37
N PRO A 380 13.43 10.61 39.82
CA PRO A 380 14.11 10.96 41.08
C PRO A 380 14.86 12.29 41.03
N PHE A 381 15.01 12.91 39.85
CA PHE A 381 15.74 14.18 39.64
C PHE A 381 14.90 15.42 39.93
N GLY A 382 13.62 15.29 40.29
CA GLY A 382 12.65 16.35 40.42
C GLY A 382 12.05 16.83 39.08
N ASN A 383 10.88 17.45 39.15
CA ASN A 383 10.15 17.89 37.92
C ASN A 383 10.86 19.01 37.17
N SER A 384 11.72 19.80 37.83
CA SER A 384 12.52 20.85 37.19
C SER A 384 13.64 20.31 36.28
N ALA A 385 14.04 19.05 36.46
CA ALA A 385 15.01 18.41 35.59
C ALA A 385 14.39 17.89 34.29
N LEU A 386 13.06 17.76 34.24
CA LEU A 386 12.27 17.34 33.08
C LEU A 386 11.62 18.53 32.36
N SER A 387 12.29 19.65 32.28
CA SER A 387 11.75 20.87 31.67
C SER A 387 11.28 20.64 30.25
N GLU A 388 10.41 19.89 29.85
CA GLU A 388 9.95 19.58 28.48
C GLU A 388 10.36 18.19 27.94
N SER A 389 10.83 17.25 28.80
CA SER A 389 11.06 15.90 28.30
C SER A 389 9.75 15.34 27.77
N ALA A 390 9.64 15.28 26.46
CA ALA A 390 8.54 14.61 25.80
C ALA A 390 8.59 13.11 26.16
N GLN A 391 7.47 12.45 25.98
CA GLN A 391 7.39 10.99 26.11
C GLN A 391 8.40 10.32 25.17
N ASN A 392 8.93 9.17 25.59
CA ASN A 392 9.70 8.35 24.68
C ASN A 392 8.82 7.95 23.48
N ALA A 393 9.41 7.83 22.33
CA ALA A 393 8.70 7.44 21.12
C ALA A 393 9.59 6.57 20.23
N LEU A 394 9.00 5.54 19.64
CA LEU A 394 9.58 4.81 18.54
C LEU A 394 8.82 5.20 17.27
N VAL A 395 9.53 5.75 16.30
CA VAL A 395 8.96 6.21 15.04
C VAL A 395 9.48 5.34 13.91
N ILE A 396 8.57 4.68 13.21
CA ILE A 396 8.86 3.91 11.99
C ILE A 396 8.58 4.84 10.82
N ARG A 397 9.63 5.27 10.13
CA ARG A 397 9.54 6.13 8.94
C ARG A 397 9.39 5.26 7.70
N VAL A 398 8.24 5.34 7.05
CA VAL A 398 7.92 4.55 5.86
C VAL A 398 8.37 5.25 4.58
N GLN A 399 8.27 6.58 4.53
CA GLN A 399 8.75 7.43 3.44
C GLN A 399 8.78 8.90 3.87
N PRO A 400 9.62 9.78 3.22
CA PRO A 400 10.60 9.45 2.17
C PRO A 400 11.88 8.83 2.73
N ASP A 401 12.26 9.18 3.96
CA ASP A 401 13.51 8.79 4.61
C ASP A 401 13.29 7.51 5.42
N GLU A 402 13.39 6.39 4.77
CA GLU A 402 13.10 5.06 5.33
C GLU A 402 14.00 4.73 6.54
N GLY A 403 13.38 4.34 7.68
CA GLY A 403 14.15 4.01 8.88
C GLY A 403 13.36 3.97 10.18
N LEU A 404 14.10 3.96 11.29
CA LEU A 404 13.58 4.00 12.65
C LEU A 404 14.22 5.16 13.41
N THR A 405 13.42 5.86 14.21
CA THR A 405 13.90 6.89 15.14
C THR A 405 13.42 6.53 16.54
N LEU A 406 14.34 6.36 17.47
CA LEU A 406 14.04 6.19 18.90
C LEU A 406 14.32 7.51 19.62
N LYS A 407 13.27 8.11 20.22
CA LYS A 407 13.35 9.33 21.01
C LYS A 407 13.47 8.99 22.49
N LEU A 408 14.54 9.48 23.14
CA LEU A 408 14.89 9.17 24.54
C LEU A 408 15.28 10.45 25.28
N GLY A 409 15.16 10.43 26.61
CA GLY A 409 15.75 11.46 27.46
C GLY A 409 17.21 11.15 27.76
N ALA A 410 18.10 12.13 27.59
CA ALA A 410 19.51 12.03 27.98
C ALA A 410 19.94 13.21 28.83
N LYS A 411 20.90 12.95 29.74
CA LYS A 411 21.46 14.00 30.59
C LYS A 411 22.25 15.00 29.72
N VAL A 412 21.97 16.30 29.89
CA VAL A 412 22.77 17.36 29.30
C VAL A 412 24.16 17.40 29.95
N PRO A 413 25.27 17.49 29.20
CA PRO A 413 26.61 17.66 29.79
C PRO A 413 26.65 18.89 30.69
N GLY A 414 27.26 18.74 31.89
CA GLY A 414 27.36 19.80 32.89
C GLY A 414 27.18 19.29 34.30
N THR A 415 27.19 20.20 35.28
CA THR A 415 27.15 19.88 36.71
C THR A 415 25.74 19.65 37.24
N SER A 416 24.71 20.10 36.55
CA SER A 416 23.31 19.90 36.91
C SER A 416 22.71 18.65 36.26
N MET A 417 21.69 18.06 36.92
CA MET A 417 20.92 16.94 36.34
C MET A 417 19.78 17.48 35.49
N GLN A 418 20.10 17.95 34.28
CA GLN A 418 19.12 18.34 33.27
C GLN A 418 18.98 17.24 32.24
N VAL A 419 17.75 16.91 31.84
CA VAL A 419 17.45 15.91 30.82
C VAL A 419 16.87 16.60 29.59
N ARG A 420 17.37 16.26 28.43
CA ARG A 420 16.83 16.68 27.12
C ARG A 420 16.50 15.46 26.27
N ASP A 421 15.57 15.66 25.32
CA ASP A 421 15.29 14.68 24.31
C ASP A 421 16.47 14.57 23.33
N VAL A 422 16.86 13.34 23.06
CA VAL A 422 17.82 12.96 22.01
C VAL A 422 17.18 11.91 21.10
N THR A 423 17.66 11.79 19.88
CA THR A 423 17.21 10.79 18.93
C THR A 423 18.35 9.82 18.61
N MET A 424 17.99 8.54 18.46
CA MET A 424 18.82 7.52 17.86
C MET A 424 18.15 7.13 16.53
N ASP A 425 18.86 7.37 15.44
CA ASP A 425 18.33 7.14 14.10
C ASP A 425 19.02 5.96 13.42
N PHE A 426 18.19 5.06 12.90
CA PHE A 426 18.59 4.03 11.96
C PHE A 426 17.99 4.36 10.61
N ALA A 427 18.81 4.53 9.58
CA ALA A 427 18.37 4.78 8.21
C ALA A 427 18.73 3.59 7.32
N TYR A 428 17.75 3.08 6.57
CA TYR A 428 17.93 1.91 5.70
C TYR A 428 19.03 2.13 4.66
N GLY A 429 19.00 3.25 3.96
CA GLY A 429 19.99 3.57 2.92
C GLY A 429 21.43 3.70 3.42
N HIS A 430 21.64 3.86 4.74
CA HIS A 430 22.99 3.87 5.34
C HIS A 430 23.42 2.50 5.87
N ALA A 431 22.48 1.66 6.26
CA ALA A 431 22.77 0.37 6.90
C ALA A 431 22.87 -0.76 5.88
N PHE A 432 22.14 -0.67 4.78
CA PHE A 432 22.15 -1.65 3.71
C PHE A 432 22.67 -0.98 2.44
N THR A 433 23.69 -1.57 1.81
CA THR A 433 24.28 -1.07 0.57
C THR A 433 23.47 -1.42 -0.68
N GLU A 434 22.44 -2.24 -0.52
CA GLU A 434 21.56 -2.66 -1.61
C GLU A 434 20.42 -1.66 -1.76
N ASP A 435 20.14 -1.25 -2.99
CA ASP A 435 18.94 -0.45 -3.32
C ASP A 435 17.69 -1.27 -3.04
N SER A 436 16.82 -0.74 -2.18
CA SER A 436 15.51 -1.35 -1.91
C SER A 436 14.71 -1.47 -3.21
N PRO A 437 14.18 -2.68 -3.54
CA PRO A 437 13.29 -2.84 -4.69
C PRO A 437 12.10 -1.86 -4.59
N GLU A 438 11.61 -1.44 -5.74
CA GLU A 438 10.38 -0.67 -5.78
C GLU A 438 9.20 -1.58 -5.37
N ALA A 439 8.19 -1.02 -4.70
CA ALA A 439 7.07 -1.82 -4.17
C ALA A 439 6.39 -2.69 -5.24
N TYR A 440 6.26 -2.20 -6.47
CA TYR A 440 5.68 -2.98 -7.57
C TYR A 440 6.58 -4.12 -8.05
N GLU A 441 7.91 -3.98 -8.01
CA GLU A 441 8.82 -5.10 -8.29
C GLU A 441 8.51 -6.26 -7.33
N ARG A 442 8.41 -5.95 -6.03
CA ARG A 442 8.13 -6.95 -5.01
C ARG A 442 6.75 -7.59 -5.20
N LEU A 443 5.71 -6.77 -5.35
CA LEU A 443 4.34 -7.27 -5.46
C LEU A 443 4.10 -8.08 -6.73
N ILE A 444 4.66 -7.67 -7.88
CA ILE A 444 4.57 -8.45 -9.12
C ILE A 444 5.26 -9.81 -8.93
N LEU A 445 6.49 -9.81 -8.40
CA LEU A 445 7.21 -11.07 -8.16
C LEU A 445 6.46 -11.98 -7.20
N ASP A 446 5.96 -11.45 -6.08
CA ASP A 446 5.20 -12.23 -5.10
C ASP A 446 3.91 -12.82 -5.70
N ALA A 447 3.20 -12.07 -6.55
CA ALA A 447 2.04 -12.58 -7.26
C ALA A 447 2.41 -13.69 -8.27
N LEU A 448 3.53 -13.55 -8.99
CA LEU A 448 4.01 -14.58 -9.93
C LEU A 448 4.50 -15.84 -9.21
N VAL A 449 5.11 -15.72 -8.04
CA VAL A 449 5.56 -16.86 -7.22
C VAL A 449 4.40 -17.47 -6.42
N GLY A 450 3.33 -16.70 -6.16
CA GLY A 450 2.19 -17.14 -5.34
C GLY A 450 2.38 -16.89 -3.84
N SER A 451 3.22 -15.93 -3.49
CA SER A 451 3.45 -15.52 -2.11
C SER A 451 2.53 -14.37 -1.75
N ALA A 452 1.56 -14.59 -0.88
CA ALA A 452 0.48 -13.64 -0.66
C ALA A 452 0.46 -12.89 0.70
N PRO A 453 1.54 -12.83 1.52
CA PRO A 453 1.48 -12.17 2.83
C PRO A 453 1.26 -10.65 2.73
N LEU A 454 1.60 -10.05 1.59
CA LEU A 454 1.53 -8.62 1.34
C LEU A 454 0.26 -8.18 0.59
N PHE A 455 -0.69 -9.10 0.37
CA PHE A 455 -1.94 -8.82 -0.34
C PHE A 455 -3.11 -8.93 0.62
N PRO A 456 -3.91 -7.85 0.76
CA PRO A 456 -5.10 -7.90 1.60
C PRO A 456 -6.07 -8.99 1.13
N HIS A 457 -6.57 -9.76 2.08
CA HIS A 457 -7.64 -10.72 1.86
C HIS A 457 -8.99 -10.01 1.78
N GLN A 458 -9.99 -10.62 1.13
CA GLN A 458 -11.35 -10.07 1.09
C GLN A 458 -11.86 -9.67 2.48
N ARG A 459 -11.67 -10.53 3.48
CA ARG A 459 -12.13 -10.27 4.85
C ARG A 459 -11.49 -9.04 5.48
N GLU A 460 -10.21 -8.77 5.17
CA GLU A 460 -9.54 -7.55 5.62
C GLU A 460 -10.13 -6.30 4.97
N VAL A 461 -10.43 -6.37 3.66
CA VAL A 461 -11.09 -5.28 2.92
C VAL A 461 -12.46 -4.99 3.49
N GLU A 462 -13.26 -6.04 3.73
CA GLU A 462 -14.60 -5.89 4.34
C GLU A 462 -14.53 -5.34 5.77
N ALA A 463 -13.57 -5.83 6.59
CA ALA A 463 -13.39 -5.32 7.94
C ALA A 463 -12.99 -3.84 7.93
N SER A 464 -12.12 -3.43 6.99
CA SER A 464 -11.73 -2.02 6.82
C SER A 464 -12.93 -1.15 6.43
N TRP A 465 -13.82 -1.61 5.56
CA TRP A 465 -15.04 -0.89 5.22
C TRP A 465 -16.04 -0.83 6.38
N LYS A 466 -16.19 -1.91 7.17
CA LYS A 466 -17.02 -1.90 8.39
C LYS A 466 -16.56 -0.86 9.41
N ILE A 467 -15.26 -0.54 9.44
CA ILE A 467 -14.71 0.52 10.29
C ILE A 467 -15.04 1.89 9.70
N LEU A 468 -14.87 2.08 8.40
CA LEU A 468 -14.93 3.41 7.79
C LEU A 468 -16.35 3.86 7.42
N ASP A 469 -17.23 2.96 6.94
CA ASP A 469 -18.58 3.30 6.48
C ASP A 469 -19.42 4.08 7.51
N PRO A 470 -19.44 3.71 8.80
CA PRO A 470 -20.19 4.48 9.80
C PRO A 470 -19.68 5.92 9.95
N ILE A 471 -18.36 6.13 9.80
CA ILE A 471 -17.73 7.45 9.87
C ILE A 471 -18.10 8.27 8.64
N LEU A 472 -18.02 7.68 7.46
CA LEU A 472 -18.40 8.36 6.21
C LEU A 472 -19.88 8.74 6.21
N SER A 473 -20.76 7.82 6.62
CA SER A 473 -22.21 8.09 6.75
C SER A 473 -22.49 9.22 7.75
N PHE A 474 -21.77 9.26 8.86
CA PHE A 474 -21.84 10.37 9.81
C PHE A 474 -21.41 11.68 9.13
N TRP A 475 -20.27 11.69 8.43
CA TRP A 475 -19.78 12.91 7.76
C TRP A 475 -20.69 13.42 6.65
N GLU A 476 -21.41 12.56 5.96
CA GLU A 476 -22.42 12.96 4.96
C GLU A 476 -23.53 13.83 5.57
N THR A 477 -23.80 13.69 6.88
CA THR A 477 -24.79 14.50 7.59
C THR A 477 -24.23 15.84 8.09
N GLN A 478 -22.90 16.10 8.00
CA GLN A 478 -22.23 17.21 8.69
C GLN A 478 -21.93 18.44 7.81
N GLY A 479 -22.49 18.57 6.62
CA GLY A 479 -22.25 19.72 5.74
C GLY A 479 -20.78 19.80 5.22
N GLN A 480 -20.25 21.03 5.06
CA GLN A 480 -18.91 21.25 4.50
C GLN A 480 -17.78 20.82 5.45
N PRO A 481 -16.70 20.22 4.92
CA PRO A 481 -15.48 19.97 5.70
C PRO A 481 -14.87 21.26 6.23
N GLU A 482 -14.18 21.18 7.37
CA GLU A 482 -13.46 22.32 7.95
C GLU A 482 -12.30 22.76 7.01
N SER A 483 -12.13 24.07 6.84
CA SER A 483 -11.05 24.62 6.03
C SER A 483 -9.72 24.59 6.78
N TYR A 484 -8.61 24.23 6.10
CA TYR A 484 -7.27 24.37 6.65
C TYR A 484 -6.30 25.04 5.67
N ALA A 485 -5.35 25.79 6.19
CA ALA A 485 -4.34 26.47 5.37
C ALA A 485 -3.33 25.47 4.79
N PRO A 486 -2.89 25.61 3.53
CA PRO A 486 -1.82 24.80 2.96
C PRO A 486 -0.52 24.96 3.75
N GLY A 487 0.28 23.89 3.84
CA GLY A 487 1.52 23.88 4.63
C GLY A 487 1.32 23.67 6.14
N THR A 488 0.07 23.59 6.63
CA THR A 488 -0.24 23.23 8.03
C THR A 488 -0.39 21.70 8.22
N TRP A 489 -0.82 21.28 9.39
CA TRP A 489 -1.01 19.86 9.71
C TRP A 489 -2.49 19.46 9.81
N GLY A 490 -3.35 20.14 9.09
CA GLY A 490 -4.79 19.86 9.01
C GLY A 490 -5.65 20.86 9.78
N PRO A 491 -6.97 20.61 9.86
CA PRO A 491 -7.94 21.48 10.53
C PRO A 491 -7.78 21.46 12.05
N GLN A 492 -8.31 22.49 12.72
CA GLN A 492 -8.21 22.65 14.17
C GLN A 492 -8.89 21.50 14.92
N SER A 493 -10.03 21.00 14.41
CA SER A 493 -10.75 19.86 15.00
C SER A 493 -9.86 18.61 15.15
N ALA A 494 -8.94 18.37 14.21
CA ALA A 494 -7.99 17.26 14.32
C ALA A 494 -6.96 17.45 15.45
N HIS A 495 -6.58 18.68 15.77
CA HIS A 495 -5.72 18.99 16.91
C HIS A 495 -6.49 18.88 18.23
N ASP A 496 -7.71 19.39 18.26
CA ASP A 496 -8.56 19.36 19.44
C ASP A 496 -8.92 17.93 19.85
N MET A 497 -9.06 17.02 18.89
CA MET A 497 -9.30 15.59 19.15
C MET A 497 -8.23 14.99 20.07
N LEU A 498 -6.96 15.24 19.82
CA LEU A 498 -5.88 14.74 20.69
C LEU A 498 -5.74 15.57 21.97
N ALA A 499 -5.96 16.90 21.88
CA ALA A 499 -5.84 17.79 23.02
C ALA A 499 -6.83 17.45 24.14
N ARG A 500 -8.05 17.01 23.82
CA ARG A 500 -9.04 16.51 24.79
C ARG A 500 -8.51 15.32 25.61
N ASP A 501 -7.68 14.50 25.00
CA ASP A 501 -7.01 13.37 25.67
C ASP A 501 -5.69 13.77 26.36
N GLY A 502 -5.34 15.07 26.38
CA GLY A 502 -4.06 15.58 26.88
C GLY A 502 -2.86 15.19 26.01
N ARG A 503 -3.08 14.94 24.71
CA ARG A 503 -2.10 14.50 23.73
C ARG A 503 -1.96 15.51 22.60
N PHE A 504 -0.92 15.34 21.81
CA PHE A 504 -0.65 16.17 20.62
C PHE A 504 -0.18 15.28 19.48
N TRP A 505 -0.48 15.72 18.26
CA TRP A 505 0.13 15.10 17.09
C TRP A 505 1.65 15.27 17.13
N ARG A 506 2.35 14.18 16.91
CA ARG A 506 3.75 14.28 16.59
C ARG A 506 3.91 15.08 15.28
N LEU A 507 4.85 16.04 15.27
CA LEU A 507 5.28 16.73 14.05
C LEU A 507 6.45 15.93 13.47
N PRO A 508 6.33 15.42 12.24
CA PRO A 508 7.35 14.63 11.56
C PRO A 508 8.62 15.38 11.21
#